data_40349e94bc7281817c3f82477e9b9a9d
#
_entry.id   40349e94bc7281817c3f82477e9b9a9d
#
_cell.length_a   1.000
_cell.length_b   1.000
_cell.length_c   1.000
_cell.angle_alpha   90.00
_cell.angle_beta   90.00
_cell.angle_gamma   90.00
#
_symmetry.space_group_name_H-M   'P 1'
#
loop_
_entity.id
_entity.type
_entity.pdbx_description
1 polymer ?
#
loop_
_entity_poly.entity_id
_entity_poly.type
_entity_poly.pdbx_seq_one_letter_code
_entity_poly.pdbx_strand_id
1 'polypeptide(L)'
;MTLISDNNVGRLTLAALAMLALATTAAHVQGDSAATGSVTINSAFPGGNVKVTHNEGDSVHVAPDLRGDSPWFYWYLEATAVKPGRVSFVFPEKVAGFKNGAIGYQGPAISTDRGKTWNWMGIDNVQGNAFSFFFTEKEERVRFAVTIPYVQTDLDGFLKKNASNPHLTNSVLTKSRHGRDVELLQIGKPGPEVKAVLVTGRHHAAETMASYVLEGFLQEALSDSPAGREFRKRHVLYVVPFVDKDGVEEGDQGKNRKPHDHNRDYGDESIYPEVQAIKKLAEAKNFRFALDFHCPTLVMKDHQVMYFVGAKEHPKHNFENVSEFAAWIKKGLPENAPFGPLVWLRPAAKPTPMNSHYFGFKEGMIMAATLEIPFAPPGKASDPASCRRYGQVMLHAWVNTHFLAPDPQSQVQGKLK
;
A
#
# COMPACT_ATOMS: atom_id res chain seq x y z
N MET A 1 -60.65 -45.42 -37.13
CA MET A 1 -61.91 -44.70 -36.84
C MET A 1 -61.57 -43.41 -36.22
N THR A 2 -61.63 -42.38 -37.00
CA THR A 2 -62.09 -41.03 -36.82
C THR A 2 -61.12 -40.15 -36.00
N LEU A 3 -60.25 -39.31 -36.63
CA LEU A 3 -60.45 -37.92 -37.10
C LEU A 3 -60.87 -36.97 -35.98
N ILE A 4 -60.17 -35.86 -35.72
CA ILE A 4 -60.14 -34.55 -36.37
C ILE A 4 -59.21 -33.67 -35.49
N SER A 5 -58.20 -33.06 -36.02
CA SER A 5 -57.94 -31.64 -36.41
C SER A 5 -58.42 -30.59 -35.41
N ASP A 6 -57.64 -29.62 -35.01
CA ASP A 6 -57.41 -28.35 -35.69
C ASP A 6 -56.48 -27.41 -34.92
N ASN A 7 -55.79 -26.66 -35.70
CA ASN A 7 -55.04 -25.42 -35.51
C ASN A 7 -55.47 -24.47 -34.40
N ASN A 8 -54.49 -23.80 -33.76
CA ASN A 8 -54.47 -22.31 -33.75
C ASN A 8 -53.13 -21.75 -33.28
N VAL A 9 -52.49 -21.14 -34.20
CA VAL A 9 -51.98 -19.74 -34.27
C VAL A 9 -51.58 -19.07 -32.96
N GLY A 10 -50.34 -18.85 -32.90
CA GLY A 10 -49.52 -17.73 -32.49
C GLY A 10 -49.99 -16.77 -31.36
N ARG A 11 -49.11 -16.64 -30.40
CA ARG A 11 -48.84 -15.36 -29.76
C ARG A 11 -47.41 -15.35 -29.24
N LEU A 12 -46.56 -14.55 -29.91
CA LEU A 12 -45.31 -14.04 -29.36
C LEU A 12 -45.63 -13.20 -28.13
N THR A 13 -45.15 -13.58 -26.98
CA THR A 13 -45.02 -12.71 -25.83
C THR A 13 -43.54 -12.35 -25.65
N LEU A 14 -43.19 -11.12 -25.95
CA LEU A 14 -41.93 -10.50 -25.56
C LEU A 14 -41.78 -10.56 -24.04
N ALA A 15 -40.85 -11.34 -23.55
CA ALA A 15 -40.41 -11.27 -22.19
C ALA A 15 -39.40 -10.08 -22.12
N ALA A 16 -39.83 -8.97 -21.55
CA ALA A 16 -38.96 -7.88 -21.19
C ALA A 16 -37.99 -8.32 -20.09
N LEU A 17 -36.69 -8.42 -20.41
CA LEU A 17 -35.63 -8.55 -19.40
C LEU A 17 -35.57 -7.23 -18.63
N ALA A 18 -36.13 -7.22 -17.43
CA ALA A 18 -35.85 -6.19 -16.45
C ALA A 18 -34.42 -6.40 -15.96
N MET A 19 -33.47 -5.58 -16.41
CA MET A 19 -32.17 -5.43 -15.77
C MET A 19 -32.39 -4.81 -14.39
N LEU A 20 -32.35 -5.63 -13.36
CA LEU A 20 -32.25 -5.20 -11.98
C LEU A 20 -30.82 -4.69 -11.78
N ALA A 21 -30.64 -3.37 -11.91
CA ALA A 21 -29.43 -2.71 -11.45
C ALA A 21 -29.36 -2.88 -9.94
N LEU A 22 -28.55 -3.82 -9.43
CA LEU A 22 -28.14 -3.82 -8.04
C LEU A 22 -27.28 -2.58 -7.83
N ALA A 23 -27.89 -1.53 -7.30
CA ALA A 23 -27.16 -0.44 -6.68
C ALA A 23 -26.47 -1.03 -5.44
N THR A 24 -25.19 -1.33 -5.55
CA THR A 24 -24.34 -1.54 -4.39
C THR A 24 -24.29 -0.22 -3.64
N THR A 25 -25.08 -0.10 -2.58
CA THR A 25 -24.93 0.97 -1.61
C THR A 25 -23.57 0.78 -0.96
N ALA A 26 -22.57 1.49 -1.49
CA ALA A 26 -21.34 1.73 -0.75
C ALA A 26 -21.77 2.39 0.56
N ALA A 27 -21.51 1.73 1.69
CA ALA A 27 -21.69 2.34 3.00
C ALA A 27 -20.80 3.59 3.00
N HIS A 28 -21.41 4.75 2.88
CA HIS A 28 -20.75 6.04 3.02
C HIS A 28 -20.24 6.10 4.47
N VAL A 29 -18.93 6.13 4.61
CA VAL A 29 -18.30 6.58 5.85
C VAL A 29 -18.79 8.01 6.06
N GLN A 30 -19.62 8.20 7.07
CA GLN A 30 -20.17 9.50 7.45
C GLN A 30 -19.05 10.28 8.14
N GLY A 31 -18.19 10.92 7.34
CA GLY A 31 -17.23 11.90 7.85
C GLY A 31 -18.01 13.17 8.21
N ASP A 32 -17.79 13.68 9.42
CA ASP A 32 -18.39 14.93 9.88
C ASP A 32 -17.92 16.09 9.01
N SER A 33 -18.87 16.75 8.31
CA SER A 33 -18.64 18.05 7.69
C SER A 33 -18.90 19.11 8.73
N ALA A 34 -17.84 19.67 9.35
CA ALA A 34 -17.98 20.78 10.30
C ALA A 34 -17.73 22.12 9.59
N ALA A 35 -18.75 22.99 9.52
CA ALA A 35 -18.56 24.36 9.08
C ALA A 35 -17.83 25.16 10.17
N THR A 36 -16.69 25.73 9.84
CA THR A 36 -15.87 26.55 10.72
C THR A 36 -15.76 27.94 10.13
N GLY A 37 -15.71 28.99 10.93
CA GLY A 37 -15.87 30.38 10.48
C GLY A 37 -15.20 30.79 9.16
N SER A 38 -14.00 30.27 8.83
CA SER A 38 -13.23 30.57 7.62
C SER A 38 -13.15 29.42 6.59
N VAL A 39 -13.30 28.15 7.04
CA VAL A 39 -13.26 26.97 6.16
C VAL A 39 -14.27 25.90 6.59
N THR A 40 -14.69 25.09 5.62
CA THR A 40 -15.40 23.82 5.87
C THR A 40 -14.43 22.67 5.70
N ILE A 41 -14.40 21.75 6.67
CA ILE A 41 -13.56 20.54 6.63
C ILE A 41 -14.40 19.32 6.24
N ASN A 42 -13.89 18.51 5.33
CA ASN A 42 -14.49 17.27 4.89
C ASN A 42 -13.43 16.17 4.90
N SER A 43 -13.79 14.97 5.39
CA SER A 43 -13.01 13.73 5.27
C SER A 43 -13.86 12.55 4.78
N ALA A 44 -15.09 12.79 4.30
CA ALA A 44 -16.01 11.79 3.77
C ALA A 44 -15.66 11.42 2.32
N PHE A 45 -14.47 10.87 2.11
CA PHE A 45 -13.97 10.35 0.82
C PHE A 45 -12.93 9.25 1.07
N PRO A 46 -12.60 8.42 0.07
CA PRO A 46 -11.65 7.32 0.24
C PRO A 46 -10.32 7.78 0.86
N GLY A 47 -9.92 7.14 1.96
CA GLY A 47 -8.72 7.46 2.72
C GLY A 47 -8.84 8.68 3.62
N GLY A 48 -9.97 9.40 3.62
CA GLY A 48 -10.18 10.58 4.44
C GLY A 48 -10.27 10.26 5.94
N ASN A 49 -9.55 11.06 6.75
CA ASN A 49 -9.51 10.89 8.20
C ASN A 49 -9.15 12.21 8.87
N VAL A 50 -10.06 12.82 9.57
CA VAL A 50 -9.78 13.94 10.47
C VAL A 50 -10.95 14.15 11.41
N LYS A 51 -10.66 14.56 12.63
CA LYS A 51 -11.64 15.07 13.60
C LYS A 51 -11.39 16.55 13.85
N VAL A 52 -12.38 17.39 13.63
CA VAL A 52 -12.34 18.80 14.05
C VAL A 52 -12.64 18.84 15.54
N THR A 53 -11.74 19.37 16.35
CA THR A 53 -11.87 19.40 17.81
C THR A 53 -12.33 20.75 18.34
N HIS A 54 -11.91 21.85 17.67
CA HIS A 54 -12.24 23.20 18.06
C HIS A 54 -11.94 24.19 16.91
N ASN A 55 -12.60 25.35 16.92
CA ASN A 55 -12.35 26.44 15.97
C ASN A 55 -12.25 27.77 16.70
N GLU A 56 -11.25 28.57 16.35
CA GLU A 56 -11.02 29.88 16.92
C GLU A 56 -10.54 30.84 15.82
N GLY A 57 -11.44 31.73 15.36
CA GLY A 57 -11.14 32.67 14.29
C GLY A 57 -10.71 31.97 12.98
N ASP A 58 -9.49 32.25 12.53
CA ASP A 58 -8.89 31.61 11.35
C ASP A 58 -8.04 30.38 11.70
N SER A 59 -8.17 29.85 12.92
CA SER A 59 -7.50 28.64 13.38
C SER A 59 -8.51 27.50 13.51
N VAL A 60 -8.20 26.36 12.86
CA VAL A 60 -8.97 25.12 12.92
C VAL A 60 -8.15 24.08 13.67
N HIS A 61 -8.66 23.64 14.81
CA HIS A 61 -8.04 22.61 15.60
C HIS A 61 -8.51 21.25 15.14
N VAL A 62 -7.60 20.41 14.70
CA VAL A 62 -7.86 19.10 14.11
C VAL A 62 -6.99 18.01 14.77
N ALA A 63 -7.43 16.79 14.70
CA ALA A 63 -6.67 15.63 15.16
C ALA A 63 -6.93 14.42 14.26
N PRO A 64 -6.02 13.44 14.22
CA PRO A 64 -6.36 12.12 13.66
C PRO A 64 -7.59 11.55 14.36
N ASP A 65 -8.55 11.03 13.59
CA ASP A 65 -9.67 10.28 14.15
C ASP A 65 -9.23 8.82 14.37
N LEU A 66 -9.02 8.46 15.62
CA LEU A 66 -8.47 7.16 16.00
C LEU A 66 -9.49 6.02 15.93
N ARG A 67 -10.79 6.33 15.90
CA ARG A 67 -11.91 5.36 15.81
C ARG A 67 -11.76 4.17 16.80
N GLY A 68 -11.21 4.44 17.99
CA GLY A 68 -10.97 3.44 19.02
C GLY A 68 -9.63 2.69 18.92
N ASP A 69 -8.82 2.99 17.91
CA ASP A 69 -7.47 2.44 17.76
C ASP A 69 -6.44 3.11 18.70
N SER A 70 -5.23 2.56 18.73
CA SER A 70 -4.11 3.13 19.48
C SER A 70 -3.76 4.52 18.94
N PRO A 71 -3.30 5.46 19.77
CA PRO A 71 -2.88 6.80 19.32
C PRO A 71 -1.84 6.73 18.21
N TRP A 72 -2.15 7.34 17.06
CA TRP A 72 -1.28 7.34 15.89
C TRP A 72 -1.37 8.65 15.12
N PHE A 73 -0.75 8.79 13.91
CA PHE A 73 -0.52 10.07 13.24
C PHE A 73 -1.30 10.27 11.94
N TYR A 74 -1.96 9.26 11.37
CA TYR A 74 -2.59 9.39 10.05
C TYR A 74 -3.78 10.36 10.07
N TRP A 75 -3.78 11.29 9.13
CA TRP A 75 -4.89 12.19 8.83
C TRP A 75 -4.85 12.60 7.36
N TYR A 76 -6.04 12.86 6.80
CA TYR A 76 -6.24 13.32 5.44
C TYR A 76 -7.58 14.05 5.36
N LEU A 77 -7.56 15.32 4.94
CA LEU A 77 -8.72 16.20 4.91
C LEU A 77 -8.81 17.01 3.62
N GLU A 78 -10.02 17.48 3.30
CA GLU A 78 -10.30 18.50 2.32
C GLU A 78 -10.82 19.74 3.06
N ALA A 79 -10.21 20.90 2.81
CA ALA A 79 -10.62 22.19 3.34
C ALA A 79 -11.19 23.03 2.19
N THR A 80 -12.40 23.58 2.39
CA THR A 80 -13.03 24.52 1.46
C THR A 80 -13.14 25.87 2.14
N ALA A 81 -12.45 26.88 1.60
CA ALA A 81 -12.49 28.23 2.15
C ALA A 81 -13.83 28.92 1.85
N VAL A 82 -14.37 29.66 2.83
CA VAL A 82 -15.54 30.48 2.68
C VAL A 82 -15.20 31.78 1.93
N LYS A 83 -13.98 32.27 2.13
CA LYS A 83 -13.41 33.46 1.48
C LYS A 83 -11.89 33.32 1.41
N PRO A 84 -11.21 34.00 0.49
CA PRO A 84 -9.76 34.07 0.47
C PRO A 84 -9.19 34.55 1.82
N GLY A 85 -8.09 33.94 2.24
CA GLY A 85 -7.47 34.28 3.51
C GLY A 85 -6.51 33.20 4.03
N ARG A 86 -5.76 33.55 5.07
CA ARG A 86 -4.87 32.60 5.76
C ARG A 86 -5.68 31.81 6.79
N VAL A 87 -5.50 30.49 6.77
CA VAL A 87 -6.07 29.59 7.76
C VAL A 87 -4.96 28.74 8.36
N SER A 88 -5.00 28.58 9.67
CA SER A 88 -4.06 27.74 10.43
C SER A 88 -4.74 26.44 10.86
N PHE A 89 -4.08 25.32 10.62
CA PHE A 89 -4.50 23.98 11.05
C PHE A 89 -3.64 23.57 12.23
N VAL A 90 -4.24 23.40 13.40
CA VAL A 90 -3.55 23.18 14.67
C VAL A 90 -3.84 21.77 15.17
N PHE A 91 -2.80 20.97 15.36
CA PHE A 91 -2.89 19.61 15.90
C PHE A 91 -2.60 19.60 17.40
N PRO A 92 -2.93 18.51 18.13
CA PRO A 92 -2.46 18.31 19.49
C PRO A 92 -0.93 18.38 19.57
N GLU A 93 -0.39 18.92 20.67
CA GLU A 93 1.07 19.03 20.86
C GLU A 93 1.79 17.68 20.71
N LYS A 94 1.13 16.60 21.13
CA LYS A 94 1.62 15.23 20.96
C LYS A 94 0.64 14.41 20.14
N VAL A 95 1.16 13.78 19.09
CA VAL A 95 0.45 12.81 18.26
C VAL A 95 1.30 11.54 18.20
N ALA A 96 0.69 10.38 18.34
CA ALA A 96 1.39 9.09 18.41
C ALA A 96 2.50 9.02 19.48
N GLY A 97 2.37 9.80 20.56
CA GLY A 97 3.38 9.89 21.63
C GLY A 97 4.56 10.84 21.34
N PHE A 98 4.61 11.41 20.13
CA PHE A 98 5.70 12.32 19.72
C PHE A 98 5.23 13.77 19.70
N LYS A 99 6.09 14.68 20.18
CA LYS A 99 5.89 16.12 20.04
C LYS A 99 5.93 16.48 18.55
N ASN A 100 4.96 17.29 18.11
CA ASN A 100 4.75 17.64 16.69
C ASN A 100 4.56 16.43 15.76
N GLY A 101 4.07 15.31 16.29
CA GLY A 101 3.99 14.04 15.57
C GLY A 101 2.96 13.96 14.45
N ALA A 102 2.16 15.01 14.24
CA ALA A 102 1.18 15.08 13.17
C ALA A 102 1.75 15.59 11.84
N ILE A 103 2.95 16.17 11.82
CA ILE A 103 3.53 16.82 10.64
C ILE A 103 4.91 16.22 10.37
N GLY A 104 5.09 15.71 9.14
CA GLY A 104 6.36 15.13 8.71
C GLY A 104 7.42 16.18 8.36
N TYR A 105 8.63 15.70 8.03
CA TYR A 105 9.81 16.55 7.80
C TYR A 105 9.73 17.44 6.55
N GLN A 106 8.81 17.21 5.64
CA GLN A 106 8.56 18.04 4.45
C GLN A 106 7.24 18.83 4.54
N GLY A 107 6.67 18.94 5.76
CA GLY A 107 5.35 19.52 5.97
C GLY A 107 4.23 18.58 5.48
N PRO A 108 2.98 19.05 5.43
CA PRO A 108 1.86 18.30 4.88
C PRO A 108 2.03 18.02 3.39
N ALA A 109 1.49 16.92 2.91
CA ALA A 109 1.19 16.76 1.49
C ALA A 109 -0.01 17.65 1.12
N ILE A 110 0.06 18.31 -0.04
CA ILE A 110 -0.96 19.24 -0.52
C ILE A 110 -1.39 18.91 -1.95
N SER A 111 -2.69 19.03 -2.21
CA SER A 111 -3.29 18.93 -3.55
C SER A 111 -4.33 20.02 -3.74
N THR A 112 -4.18 20.80 -4.83
CA THR A 112 -5.13 21.86 -5.24
C THR A 112 -6.05 21.41 -6.38
N ASP A 113 -5.96 20.16 -6.81
CA ASP A 113 -6.72 19.58 -7.92
C ASP A 113 -7.57 18.36 -7.49
N ARG A 114 -7.99 18.35 -6.21
CA ARG A 114 -8.83 17.31 -5.60
C ARG A 114 -8.16 15.92 -5.51
N GLY A 115 -6.85 15.90 -5.26
CA GLY A 115 -6.09 14.68 -5.04
C GLY A 115 -5.58 14.01 -6.32
N LYS A 116 -5.62 14.68 -7.48
CA LYS A 116 -5.06 14.14 -8.73
C LYS A 116 -3.54 14.24 -8.75
N THR A 117 -3.02 15.37 -8.28
CA THR A 117 -1.58 15.59 -8.13
C THR A 117 -1.25 16.05 -6.72
N TRP A 118 -0.07 15.70 -6.25
CA TRP A 118 0.39 15.94 -4.90
C TRP A 118 1.80 16.49 -4.87
N ASN A 119 2.01 17.43 -3.95
CA ASN A 119 3.32 17.99 -3.62
C ASN A 119 3.48 18.03 -2.10
N TRP A 120 4.72 18.11 -1.62
CA TRP A 120 4.99 18.48 -0.25
C TRP A 120 4.90 20.00 -0.11
N MET A 121 4.20 20.46 0.93
CA MET A 121 4.02 21.91 1.17
C MET A 121 5.32 22.61 1.61
N GLY A 122 6.29 21.85 2.10
CA GLY A 122 7.50 22.36 2.74
C GLY A 122 7.24 22.75 4.19
N ILE A 123 8.30 23.20 4.87
CA ILE A 123 8.28 23.54 6.30
C ILE A 123 8.14 25.04 6.58
N ASP A 124 8.17 25.90 5.57
CA ASP A 124 8.17 27.37 5.77
C ASP A 124 6.87 27.88 6.40
N ASN A 125 5.76 27.17 6.20
CA ASN A 125 4.47 27.48 6.81
C ASN A 125 4.10 26.54 7.97
N VAL A 126 5.08 25.79 8.50
CA VAL A 126 4.92 24.89 9.65
C VAL A 126 5.54 25.54 10.90
N GLN A 127 4.76 25.61 11.96
CA GLN A 127 5.21 26.09 13.27
C GLN A 127 4.80 25.12 14.36
N GLY A 128 5.73 24.33 14.85
CA GLY A 128 5.47 23.32 15.86
C GLY A 128 4.46 22.28 15.38
N ASN A 129 3.31 22.20 16.03
CA ASN A 129 2.21 21.29 15.73
C ASN A 129 1.14 21.90 14.80
N ALA A 130 1.46 23.00 14.11
CA ALA A 130 0.52 23.69 13.22
C ALA A 130 1.15 23.96 11.85
N PHE A 131 0.30 24.06 10.83
CA PHE A 131 0.67 24.62 9.55
C PHE A 131 -0.37 25.63 9.10
N SER A 132 0.01 26.57 8.23
CA SER A 132 -0.89 27.60 7.69
C SER A 132 -0.90 27.56 6.17
N PHE A 133 -2.06 27.81 5.59
CA PHE A 133 -2.23 27.93 4.14
C PHE A 133 -3.01 29.21 3.81
N PHE A 134 -2.63 29.89 2.72
CA PHE A 134 -3.35 31.04 2.22
C PHE A 134 -4.24 30.63 1.06
N PHE A 135 -5.54 30.56 1.30
CA PHE A 135 -6.54 30.28 0.27
C PHE A 135 -6.74 31.46 -0.64
N THR A 136 -6.70 31.22 -1.94
CA THR A 136 -7.02 32.20 -3.00
C THR A 136 -8.39 31.89 -3.59
N GLU A 137 -8.95 32.80 -4.42
CA GLU A 137 -10.17 32.51 -5.17
C GLU A 137 -10.06 31.30 -6.12
N LYS A 138 -8.84 30.98 -6.59
CA LYS A 138 -8.60 29.83 -7.46
C LYS A 138 -8.42 28.53 -6.68
N GLU A 139 -7.96 28.63 -5.45
CA GLU A 139 -7.62 27.52 -4.56
C GLU A 139 -8.56 27.49 -3.35
N GLU A 140 -9.86 27.69 -3.61
CA GLU A 140 -10.88 27.66 -2.56
C GLU A 140 -11.03 26.27 -1.90
N ARG A 141 -10.67 25.20 -2.63
CA ARG A 141 -10.77 23.81 -2.16
C ARG A 141 -9.43 23.11 -2.29
N VAL A 142 -8.85 22.73 -1.17
CA VAL A 142 -7.51 22.14 -1.07
C VAL A 142 -7.55 20.91 -0.19
N ARG A 143 -6.83 19.85 -0.60
CA ARG A 143 -6.62 18.68 0.22
C ARG A 143 -5.26 18.73 0.90
N PHE A 144 -5.24 18.34 2.17
CA PHE A 144 -4.05 18.19 2.97
C PHE A 144 -4.01 16.81 3.60
N ALA A 145 -2.82 16.21 3.67
CA ALA A 145 -2.63 14.92 4.29
C ALA A 145 -1.25 14.86 4.99
N VAL A 146 -1.13 13.98 5.97
CA VAL A 146 0.15 13.73 6.65
C VAL A 146 1.20 13.12 5.72
N THR A 147 0.76 12.40 4.71
CA THR A 147 1.55 11.74 3.67
C THR A 147 0.81 11.79 2.35
N ILE A 148 1.51 11.66 1.22
CA ILE A 148 0.84 11.61 -0.09
C ILE A 148 -0.03 10.35 -0.14
N PRO A 149 -1.37 10.50 -0.27
CA PRO A 149 -2.29 9.36 -0.22
C PRO A 149 -2.12 8.42 -1.42
N TYR A 150 -2.43 7.15 -1.21
CA TYR A 150 -2.61 6.14 -2.26
C TYR A 150 -3.78 5.25 -1.81
N VAL A 151 -4.89 5.31 -2.53
CA VAL A 151 -6.15 4.63 -2.22
C VAL A 151 -6.62 3.78 -3.40
N GLN A 152 -7.82 3.18 -3.32
CA GLN A 152 -8.33 2.30 -4.37
C GLN A 152 -8.35 2.96 -5.76
N THR A 153 -8.73 4.22 -5.85
CA THR A 153 -8.77 4.92 -7.15
C THR A 153 -7.39 5.02 -7.82
N ASP A 154 -6.31 5.04 -7.05
CA ASP A 154 -4.94 5.04 -7.58
C ASP A 154 -4.58 3.65 -8.15
N LEU A 155 -4.91 2.59 -7.39
CA LEU A 155 -4.75 1.21 -7.84
C LEU A 155 -5.60 0.93 -9.10
N ASP A 156 -6.85 1.39 -9.12
CA ASP A 156 -7.73 1.27 -10.29
C ASP A 156 -7.16 1.97 -11.52
N GLY A 157 -6.54 3.13 -11.32
CA GLY A 157 -5.82 3.87 -12.37
C GLY A 157 -4.66 3.05 -12.94
N PHE A 158 -3.86 2.40 -12.07
CA PHE A 158 -2.79 1.49 -12.48
C PHE A 158 -3.33 0.26 -13.23
N LEU A 159 -4.37 -0.38 -12.70
CA LEU A 159 -4.99 -1.56 -13.32
C LEU A 159 -5.59 -1.22 -14.69
N LYS A 160 -6.30 -0.11 -14.80
CA LYS A 160 -6.89 0.37 -16.07
C LYS A 160 -5.82 0.64 -17.12
N LYS A 161 -4.71 1.28 -16.75
CA LYS A 161 -3.57 1.53 -17.64
C LYS A 161 -2.95 0.24 -18.18
N ASN A 162 -2.99 -0.84 -17.41
CA ASN A 162 -2.39 -2.13 -17.74
C ASN A 162 -3.42 -3.21 -18.14
N ALA A 163 -4.69 -2.85 -18.35
CA ALA A 163 -5.78 -3.82 -18.58
C ALA A 163 -5.56 -4.72 -19.82
N SER A 164 -4.86 -4.24 -20.84
CA SER A 164 -4.51 -5.02 -22.04
C SER A 164 -3.15 -5.70 -21.97
N ASN A 165 -2.40 -5.58 -20.86
CA ASN A 165 -1.10 -6.19 -20.74
C ASN A 165 -1.24 -7.73 -20.58
N PRO A 166 -0.69 -8.55 -21.51
CA PRO A 166 -0.89 -10.01 -21.51
C PRO A 166 -0.18 -10.72 -20.34
N HIS A 167 0.62 -9.99 -19.58
CA HIS A 167 1.36 -10.52 -18.44
C HIS A 167 0.64 -10.28 -17.11
N LEU A 168 -0.43 -9.45 -17.08
CA LEU A 168 -1.18 -9.13 -15.88
C LEU A 168 -2.49 -9.91 -15.82
N THR A 169 -2.73 -10.57 -14.70
CA THR A 169 -4.04 -11.08 -14.32
C THR A 169 -4.44 -10.41 -13.01
N ASN A 170 -5.63 -9.82 -12.96
CA ASN A 170 -6.25 -9.28 -11.75
C ASN A 170 -7.42 -10.18 -11.36
N SER A 171 -7.45 -10.59 -10.09
CA SER A 171 -8.50 -11.42 -9.50
C SER A 171 -8.78 -10.99 -8.06
N VAL A 172 -9.84 -11.53 -7.48
CA VAL A 172 -10.17 -11.31 -6.07
C VAL A 172 -9.55 -12.44 -5.24
N LEU A 173 -8.70 -12.08 -4.26
CA LEU A 173 -8.13 -13.02 -3.30
C LEU A 173 -9.20 -13.45 -2.29
N THR A 174 -9.90 -12.48 -1.72
CA THR A 174 -10.95 -12.66 -0.72
C THR A 174 -11.78 -11.37 -0.58
N LYS A 175 -12.79 -11.41 0.29
CA LYS A 175 -13.49 -10.21 0.76
C LYS A 175 -12.91 -9.77 2.10
N SER A 176 -12.80 -8.45 2.28
CA SER A 176 -12.49 -7.85 3.59
C SER A 176 -13.64 -8.03 4.58
N ARG A 177 -13.44 -7.65 5.84
CA ARG A 177 -14.51 -7.67 6.86
C ARG A 177 -15.71 -6.80 6.48
N HIS A 178 -15.49 -5.69 5.77
CA HIS A 178 -16.56 -4.80 5.30
C HIS A 178 -17.05 -5.16 3.88
N GLY A 179 -16.66 -6.35 3.37
CA GLY A 179 -17.17 -6.89 2.11
C GLY A 179 -16.50 -6.34 0.85
N ARG A 180 -15.42 -5.57 0.97
CA ARG A 180 -14.66 -5.05 -0.17
C ARG A 180 -13.82 -6.14 -0.81
N ASP A 181 -13.63 -6.06 -2.13
CA ASP A 181 -12.72 -6.96 -2.84
C ASP A 181 -11.27 -6.67 -2.45
N VAL A 182 -10.54 -7.72 -2.08
CA VAL A 182 -9.10 -7.69 -1.87
C VAL A 182 -8.44 -8.27 -3.11
N GLU A 183 -7.70 -7.46 -3.83
CA GLU A 183 -7.11 -7.82 -5.10
C GLU A 183 -5.94 -8.80 -4.93
N LEU A 184 -5.85 -9.74 -5.88
CA LEU A 184 -4.67 -10.56 -6.14
C LEU A 184 -4.21 -10.32 -7.57
N LEU A 185 -3.07 -9.65 -7.72
CA LEU A 185 -2.45 -9.46 -9.01
C LEU A 185 -1.46 -10.60 -9.26
N GLN A 186 -1.48 -11.16 -10.47
CA GLN A 186 -0.47 -12.10 -10.93
C GLN A 186 0.23 -11.52 -12.15
N ILE A 187 1.58 -11.47 -12.10
CA ILE A 187 2.41 -11.05 -13.23
C ILE A 187 3.31 -12.20 -13.66
N GLY A 188 3.25 -12.52 -14.94
CA GLY A 188 3.93 -13.69 -15.51
C GLY A 188 3.10 -14.97 -15.40
N LYS A 189 3.68 -16.08 -15.84
CA LYS A 189 3.00 -17.39 -15.88
C LYS A 189 3.75 -18.40 -15.03
N PRO A 190 3.04 -19.22 -14.22
CA PRO A 190 3.69 -20.32 -13.50
C PRO A 190 4.22 -21.38 -14.48
N GLY A 191 5.28 -22.07 -14.09
CA GLY A 191 5.91 -23.13 -14.86
C GLY A 191 6.87 -23.94 -13.98
N PRO A 192 7.38 -25.08 -14.47
CA PRO A 192 8.23 -25.97 -13.67
C PRO A 192 9.49 -25.29 -13.11
N GLU A 193 10.14 -24.44 -13.91
CA GLU A 193 11.37 -23.73 -13.54
C GLU A 193 11.11 -22.29 -13.05
N VAL A 194 9.82 -21.90 -12.92
CA VAL A 194 9.43 -20.55 -12.53
C VAL A 194 9.18 -20.49 -11.04
N LYS A 195 9.94 -19.65 -10.33
CA LYS A 195 9.81 -19.50 -8.87
C LYS A 195 8.72 -18.51 -8.53
N ALA A 196 7.85 -18.87 -7.59
CA ALA A 196 6.78 -17.99 -7.13
C ALA A 196 7.33 -16.95 -6.13
N VAL A 197 6.96 -15.70 -6.35
CA VAL A 197 7.26 -14.53 -5.51
C VAL A 197 5.97 -13.99 -4.95
N LEU A 198 5.90 -13.78 -3.65
CA LEU A 198 4.82 -13.04 -3.00
C LEU A 198 5.29 -11.63 -2.67
N VAL A 199 4.46 -10.65 -2.98
CA VAL A 199 4.64 -9.28 -2.51
C VAL A 199 3.36 -8.81 -1.86
N THR A 200 3.47 -8.28 -0.67
CA THR A 200 2.35 -7.70 0.09
C THR A 200 2.66 -6.24 0.42
N GLY A 201 1.61 -5.44 0.58
CA GLY A 201 1.74 -4.07 1.04
C GLY A 201 0.53 -3.65 1.84
N ARG A 202 0.68 -2.56 2.58
CA ARG A 202 -0.41 -1.96 3.35
C ARG A 202 -1.02 -2.90 4.39
N HIS A 203 -0.21 -3.72 5.05
CA HIS A 203 -0.62 -4.35 6.31
C HIS A 203 -1.01 -3.31 7.36
N HIS A 204 -0.38 -2.14 7.29
CA HIS A 204 -0.81 -0.94 7.99
C HIS A 204 -1.32 0.07 6.95
N ALA A 205 -2.58 0.44 7.06
CA ALA A 205 -3.30 1.21 6.05
C ALA A 205 -2.69 2.58 5.74
N ALA A 206 -2.06 3.24 6.71
CA ALA A 206 -1.48 4.57 6.55
C ALA A 206 -0.15 4.62 5.77
N GLU A 207 0.46 3.49 5.46
CA GLU A 207 1.81 3.41 4.91
C GLU A 207 1.84 3.60 3.38
N THR A 208 1.34 4.75 2.93
CA THR A 208 0.98 5.04 1.53
C THR A 208 2.16 5.11 0.56
N MET A 209 3.32 5.63 1.01
CA MET A 209 4.50 5.79 0.15
C MET A 209 5.04 4.45 -0.35
N ALA A 210 4.85 3.38 0.44
CA ALA A 210 5.16 2.02 0.06
C ALA A 210 4.42 1.57 -1.20
N SER A 211 3.16 2.02 -1.40
CA SER A 211 2.36 1.69 -2.57
C SER A 211 2.93 2.26 -3.86
N TYR A 212 3.52 3.46 -3.83
CA TYR A 212 4.16 4.05 -5.00
C TYR A 212 5.43 3.30 -5.42
N VAL A 213 6.22 2.82 -4.44
CA VAL A 213 7.40 1.98 -4.73
C VAL A 213 6.96 0.64 -5.29
N LEU A 214 5.94 0.03 -4.69
CA LEU A 214 5.34 -1.21 -5.20
C LEU A 214 4.83 -1.03 -6.63
N GLU A 215 4.08 0.04 -6.92
CA GLU A 215 3.59 0.33 -8.27
C GLU A 215 4.74 0.41 -9.28
N GLY A 216 5.85 1.08 -8.94
CA GLY A 216 7.02 1.15 -9.80
C GLY A 216 7.66 -0.22 -10.07
N PHE A 217 7.73 -1.08 -9.05
CA PHE A 217 8.19 -2.47 -9.20
C PHE A 217 7.29 -3.27 -10.14
N LEU A 218 5.96 -3.12 -10.01
CA LEU A 218 4.98 -3.77 -10.89
C LEU A 218 5.04 -3.24 -12.32
N GLN A 219 5.20 -1.93 -12.52
CA GLN A 219 5.34 -1.32 -13.85
C GLN A 219 6.54 -1.92 -14.59
N GLU A 220 7.68 -2.06 -13.90
CA GLU A 220 8.87 -2.65 -14.49
C GLU A 220 8.71 -4.15 -14.74
N ALA A 221 8.06 -4.88 -13.83
CA ALA A 221 7.75 -6.30 -14.02
C ALA A 221 6.82 -6.56 -15.23
N LEU A 222 5.95 -5.61 -15.55
CA LEU A 222 5.03 -5.66 -16.70
C LEU A 222 5.65 -5.16 -18.01
N SER A 223 6.78 -4.46 -17.94
CA SER A 223 7.40 -3.83 -19.11
C SER A 223 8.09 -4.85 -20.03
N ASP A 224 8.33 -4.44 -21.28
CA ASP A 224 9.14 -5.18 -22.24
C ASP A 224 10.64 -4.81 -22.16
N SER A 225 11.07 -4.21 -21.05
CA SER A 225 12.48 -4.00 -20.77
C SER A 225 13.25 -5.33 -20.66
N PRO A 226 14.57 -5.35 -20.84
CA PRO A 226 15.37 -6.56 -20.58
C PRO A 226 15.16 -7.11 -19.17
N ALA A 227 15.06 -6.24 -18.16
CA ALA A 227 14.83 -6.64 -16.77
C ALA A 227 13.43 -7.25 -16.55
N GLY A 228 12.37 -6.63 -17.08
CA GLY A 228 11.01 -7.14 -16.99
C GLY A 228 10.86 -8.51 -17.66
N ARG A 229 11.42 -8.67 -18.88
CA ARG A 229 11.42 -9.97 -19.57
C ARG A 229 12.18 -11.04 -18.81
N GLU A 230 13.41 -10.73 -18.31
CA GLU A 230 14.23 -11.67 -17.56
C GLU A 230 13.57 -12.07 -16.23
N PHE A 231 12.93 -11.10 -15.54
CA PHE A 231 12.15 -11.39 -14.34
C PHE A 231 11.02 -12.39 -14.64
N ARG A 232 10.15 -12.11 -15.61
CA ARG A 232 9.01 -12.99 -15.96
C ARG A 232 9.42 -14.36 -16.53
N LYS A 233 10.62 -14.48 -17.08
CA LYS A 233 11.18 -15.77 -17.52
C LYS A 233 11.44 -16.71 -16.35
N ARG A 234 11.82 -16.17 -15.19
CA ARG A 234 12.25 -16.93 -14.02
C ARG A 234 11.28 -16.91 -12.86
N HIS A 235 10.32 -15.95 -12.88
CA HIS A 235 9.41 -15.72 -11.77
C HIS A 235 7.98 -15.52 -12.22
N VAL A 236 7.07 -15.96 -11.36
CA VAL A 236 5.67 -15.52 -11.34
C VAL A 236 5.46 -14.73 -10.05
N LEU A 237 5.00 -13.50 -10.21
CA LEU A 237 4.76 -12.58 -9.10
C LEU A 237 3.28 -12.60 -8.71
N TYR A 238 3.00 -12.81 -7.44
CA TYR A 238 1.70 -12.67 -6.81
C TYR A 238 1.73 -11.48 -5.86
N VAL A 239 0.76 -10.58 -5.99
CA VAL A 239 0.76 -9.32 -5.23
C VAL A 239 -0.59 -9.11 -4.57
N VAL A 240 -0.56 -8.79 -3.28
CA VAL A 240 -1.70 -8.28 -2.53
C VAL A 240 -1.40 -6.81 -2.19
N PRO A 241 -1.91 -5.84 -3.00
CA PRO A 241 -1.52 -4.44 -2.87
C PRO A 241 -1.98 -3.80 -1.56
N PHE A 242 -3.17 -4.17 -1.09
CA PHE A 242 -3.79 -3.66 0.13
C PHE A 242 -4.22 -4.83 1.03
N VAL A 243 -3.36 -5.20 1.99
CA VAL A 243 -3.73 -6.23 2.98
C VAL A 243 -4.77 -5.69 3.94
N ASP A 244 -4.59 -4.49 4.52
CA ASP A 244 -5.64 -3.80 5.28
C ASP A 244 -6.53 -2.99 4.34
N LYS A 245 -7.33 -3.70 3.52
CA LYS A 245 -8.21 -3.10 2.50
C LYS A 245 -9.20 -2.09 3.08
N ASP A 246 -9.85 -2.47 4.19
CA ASP A 246 -10.82 -1.61 4.83
C ASP A 246 -10.17 -0.34 5.38
N GLY A 247 -9.04 -0.48 6.05
CA GLY A 247 -8.32 0.67 6.59
C GLY A 247 -7.81 1.64 5.52
N VAL A 248 -7.40 1.14 4.35
CA VAL A 248 -7.01 2.00 3.21
C VAL A 248 -8.17 2.87 2.76
N GLU A 249 -9.36 2.29 2.60
CA GLU A 249 -10.54 3.02 2.13
C GLU A 249 -11.13 3.94 3.20
N GLU A 250 -11.07 3.52 4.45
CA GLU A 250 -11.63 4.27 5.59
C GLU A 250 -10.66 5.31 6.16
N GLY A 251 -9.40 5.29 5.72
CA GLY A 251 -8.38 6.23 6.19
C GLY A 251 -7.88 5.92 7.59
N ASP A 252 -7.76 4.66 7.94
CA ASP A 252 -7.24 4.25 9.23
C ASP A 252 -5.71 4.25 9.25
N GLN A 253 -5.14 4.27 10.44
CA GLN A 253 -3.71 4.02 10.63
C GLN A 253 -3.35 2.55 10.34
N GLY A 254 -4.19 1.62 10.77
CA GLY A 254 -4.04 0.17 10.59
C GLY A 254 -3.07 -0.50 11.55
N LYS A 255 -2.16 0.23 12.19
CA LYS A 255 -1.14 -0.31 13.08
C LYS A 255 -1.58 -0.34 14.53
N ASN A 256 -1.18 -1.38 15.27
CA ASN A 256 -1.52 -1.58 16.68
C ASN A 256 -3.03 -1.65 16.97
N ARG A 257 -3.84 -2.10 16.02
CA ARG A 257 -5.27 -2.38 16.24
C ARG A 257 -5.48 -3.41 17.35
N LYS A 258 -6.64 -3.39 17.98
CA LYS A 258 -7.06 -4.39 18.98
C LYS A 258 -7.89 -5.49 18.31
N PRO A 259 -7.70 -6.77 18.66
CA PRO A 259 -6.70 -7.34 19.58
C PRO A 259 -5.27 -7.32 19.02
N HIS A 260 -5.09 -7.28 17.71
CA HIS A 260 -3.82 -7.11 16.97
C HIS A 260 -4.09 -6.61 15.56
N ASP A 261 -3.08 -6.06 14.89
CA ASP A 261 -3.17 -5.61 13.50
C ASP A 261 -2.87 -6.75 12.50
N HIS A 262 -3.09 -6.49 11.20
CA HIS A 262 -2.90 -7.46 10.12
C HIS A 262 -1.48 -8.03 10.08
N ASN A 263 -0.44 -7.23 10.39
CA ASN A 263 0.94 -7.72 10.43
C ASN A 263 1.29 -8.45 11.75
N ARG A 264 0.31 -8.72 12.60
CA ARG A 264 0.42 -9.55 13.81
C ARG A 264 -0.54 -10.73 13.78
N ASP A 265 -1.09 -11.05 12.60
CA ASP A 265 -2.14 -12.04 12.39
C ASP A 265 -1.65 -13.33 11.69
N TYR A 266 -0.34 -13.50 11.52
CA TYR A 266 0.24 -14.68 10.87
C TYR A 266 0.43 -15.88 11.80
N GLY A 267 -0.11 -15.83 13.02
CA GLY A 267 -0.17 -16.95 13.97
C GLY A 267 -1.23 -17.98 13.62
N ASP A 268 -1.44 -18.95 14.53
CA ASP A 268 -2.40 -20.05 14.31
C ASP A 268 -3.85 -19.55 14.31
N GLU A 269 -4.18 -18.59 15.16
CA GLU A 269 -5.51 -18.00 15.29
C GLU A 269 -5.61 -16.67 14.54
N SER A 270 -5.56 -16.74 13.21
CA SER A 270 -5.72 -15.58 12.33
C SER A 270 -7.18 -15.09 12.32
N ILE A 271 -7.38 -13.78 12.49
CA ILE A 271 -8.71 -13.16 12.55
C ILE A 271 -9.07 -12.34 11.31
N TYR A 272 -8.10 -12.00 10.47
CA TYR A 272 -8.33 -11.21 9.26
C TYR A 272 -8.47 -12.11 8.04
N PRO A 273 -9.60 -12.00 7.28
CA PRO A 273 -9.82 -12.79 6.06
C PRO A 273 -8.68 -12.67 5.04
N GLU A 274 -8.07 -11.49 4.96
CA GLU A 274 -6.96 -11.18 4.07
C GLU A 274 -5.73 -12.02 4.40
N VAL A 275 -5.36 -12.06 5.68
CA VAL A 275 -4.20 -12.83 6.15
C VAL A 275 -4.45 -14.33 6.05
N GLN A 276 -5.66 -14.79 6.38
CA GLN A 276 -6.06 -16.19 6.19
C GLN A 276 -5.94 -16.61 4.71
N ALA A 277 -6.39 -15.75 3.79
CA ALA A 277 -6.31 -16.01 2.36
C ALA A 277 -4.86 -16.00 1.84
N ILE A 278 -4.00 -15.11 2.35
CA ILE A 278 -2.56 -15.08 2.03
C ILE A 278 -1.88 -16.36 2.53
N LYS A 279 -2.17 -16.82 3.75
CA LYS A 279 -1.64 -18.09 4.29
C LYS A 279 -2.07 -19.29 3.43
N LYS A 280 -3.35 -19.36 3.04
CA LYS A 280 -3.87 -20.40 2.13
C LYS A 280 -3.21 -20.32 0.74
N LEU A 281 -3.01 -19.13 0.21
CA LEU A 281 -2.29 -18.92 -1.04
C LEU A 281 -0.84 -19.42 -0.94
N ALA A 282 -0.18 -19.19 0.20
CA ALA A 282 1.18 -19.63 0.45
C ALA A 282 1.32 -21.17 0.51
N GLU A 283 0.31 -21.89 0.97
CA GLU A 283 0.25 -23.35 0.91
C GLU A 283 0.11 -23.86 -0.54
N ALA A 284 -0.70 -23.16 -1.34
CA ALA A 284 -1.00 -23.57 -2.71
C ALA A 284 0.11 -23.25 -3.73
N LYS A 285 0.94 -22.20 -3.49
CA LYS A 285 1.86 -21.65 -4.51
C LYS A 285 3.34 -21.90 -4.26
N ASN A 286 3.71 -22.47 -3.11
CA ASN A 286 5.11 -22.75 -2.77
C ASN A 286 6.05 -21.57 -3.04
N PHE A 287 5.79 -20.43 -2.37
CA PHE A 287 6.59 -19.23 -2.53
C PHE A 287 8.05 -19.46 -2.13
N ARG A 288 8.95 -18.99 -2.98
CA ARG A 288 10.40 -19.02 -2.74
C ARG A 288 10.93 -17.66 -2.31
N PHE A 289 10.14 -16.61 -2.50
CA PHE A 289 10.44 -15.23 -2.12
C PHE A 289 9.19 -14.58 -1.54
N ALA A 290 9.38 -13.77 -0.51
CA ALA A 290 8.33 -12.96 0.09
C ALA A 290 8.87 -11.58 0.49
N LEU A 291 8.28 -10.51 -0.03
CA LEU A 291 8.56 -9.14 0.35
C LEU A 291 7.30 -8.46 0.86
N ASP A 292 7.45 -7.76 1.97
CA ASP A 292 6.37 -6.99 2.59
C ASP A 292 6.73 -5.51 2.62
N PHE A 293 5.91 -4.68 1.98
CA PHE A 293 6.17 -3.26 1.77
C PHE A 293 5.50 -2.44 2.87
N HIS A 294 6.30 -1.73 3.65
CA HIS A 294 5.92 -0.92 4.79
C HIS A 294 6.50 0.50 4.74
N CYS A 295 6.06 1.34 5.67
CA CYS A 295 6.70 2.60 5.99
C CYS A 295 7.03 2.65 7.49
N PRO A 296 8.15 3.30 7.88
CA PRO A 296 8.54 3.42 9.28
C PRO A 296 7.68 4.45 10.02
N THR A 297 8.03 4.74 11.27
CA THR A 297 7.40 5.81 12.04
C THR A 297 7.74 7.19 11.43
N LEU A 298 6.72 8.02 11.19
CA LEU A 298 6.82 9.32 10.51
C LEU A 298 7.89 10.26 11.08
N VAL A 299 8.04 10.32 12.40
CA VAL A 299 8.85 11.34 13.11
C VAL A 299 10.19 10.83 13.63
N MET A 300 10.58 9.61 13.34
CA MET A 300 11.90 9.09 13.70
C MET A 300 12.88 9.37 12.56
N LYS A 301 13.70 10.43 12.70
CA LYS A 301 14.61 10.92 11.65
C LYS A 301 15.53 9.83 11.09
N ASP A 302 16.09 9.00 11.95
CA ASP A 302 17.01 7.93 11.54
C ASP A 302 16.32 6.79 10.79
N HIS A 303 14.99 6.72 10.86
CA HIS A 303 14.17 5.78 10.11
C HIS A 303 13.63 6.36 8.79
N GLN A 304 13.91 7.65 8.50
CA GLN A 304 13.47 8.26 7.23
C GLN A 304 14.42 7.91 6.06
N VAL A 305 14.70 6.62 5.92
CA VAL A 305 15.47 6.00 4.84
C VAL A 305 14.79 4.70 4.43
N MET A 306 15.05 4.22 3.23
CA MET A 306 14.68 2.86 2.84
C MET A 306 15.63 1.86 3.48
N TYR A 307 15.10 0.82 4.11
CA TYR A 307 15.88 -0.26 4.71
C TYR A 307 15.10 -1.57 4.78
N PHE A 308 15.83 -2.67 4.84
CA PHE A 308 15.23 -3.99 5.02
C PHE A 308 15.23 -4.41 6.48
N VAL A 309 14.17 -5.09 6.88
CA VAL A 309 13.98 -5.66 8.22
C VAL A 309 13.72 -7.14 8.10
N GLY A 310 14.40 -7.93 8.94
CA GLY A 310 14.18 -9.37 9.08
C GLY A 310 14.41 -9.79 10.54
N ALA A 311 14.53 -11.07 10.80
CA ALA A 311 14.83 -11.62 12.11
C ALA A 311 16.22 -12.27 12.12
N LYS A 312 16.95 -12.12 13.23
CA LYS A 312 18.27 -12.75 13.40
C LYS A 312 18.19 -14.29 13.37
N GLU A 313 17.04 -14.81 13.76
CA GLU A 313 16.74 -16.24 13.79
C GLU A 313 16.43 -16.82 12.41
N HIS A 314 16.22 -16.00 11.39
CA HIS A 314 16.06 -16.49 10.02
C HIS A 314 17.30 -17.27 9.57
N PRO A 315 17.15 -18.25 8.67
CA PRO A 315 18.30 -18.95 8.11
C PRO A 315 19.34 -17.98 7.56
N LYS A 316 20.63 -18.29 7.75
CA LYS A 316 21.75 -17.42 7.37
C LYS A 316 21.68 -16.95 5.92
N HIS A 317 21.30 -17.85 4.99
CA HIS A 317 21.15 -17.52 3.57
C HIS A 317 20.11 -16.42 3.32
N ASN A 318 19.06 -16.31 4.16
CA ASN A 318 18.07 -15.24 4.02
C ASN A 318 18.71 -13.85 4.23
N PHE A 319 19.55 -13.71 5.26
CA PHE A 319 20.28 -12.46 5.50
C PHE A 319 21.26 -12.16 4.35
N GLU A 320 21.99 -13.15 3.86
CA GLU A 320 22.94 -13.01 2.75
C GLU A 320 22.23 -12.55 1.47
N ASN A 321 21.10 -13.18 1.13
CA ASN A 321 20.30 -12.83 -0.05
C ASN A 321 19.69 -11.44 0.05
N VAL A 322 19.16 -11.06 1.22
CA VAL A 322 18.64 -9.69 1.43
C VAL A 322 19.77 -8.67 1.35
N SER A 323 20.95 -8.97 1.90
CA SER A 323 22.12 -8.08 1.86
C SER A 323 22.61 -7.85 0.44
N GLU A 324 22.69 -8.90 -0.38
CA GLU A 324 23.03 -8.78 -1.79
C GLU A 324 22.00 -7.95 -2.56
N PHE A 325 20.72 -8.25 -2.36
CA PHE A 325 19.64 -7.49 -2.99
C PHE A 325 19.70 -5.99 -2.62
N ALA A 326 19.90 -5.68 -1.34
CA ALA A 326 20.08 -4.32 -0.86
C ALA A 326 21.30 -3.62 -1.50
N ALA A 327 22.41 -4.34 -1.68
CA ALA A 327 23.61 -3.80 -2.33
C ALA A 327 23.35 -3.45 -3.81
N TRP A 328 22.63 -4.30 -4.55
CA TRP A 328 22.24 -4.02 -5.93
C TRP A 328 21.26 -2.84 -6.04
N ILE A 329 20.28 -2.73 -5.11
CA ILE A 329 19.39 -1.57 -5.04
C ILE A 329 20.21 -0.31 -4.83
N LYS A 330 21.08 -0.27 -3.83
CA LYS A 330 21.93 0.89 -3.54
C LYS A 330 22.74 1.33 -4.75
N LYS A 331 23.30 0.37 -5.51
CA LYS A 331 24.09 0.65 -6.73
C LYS A 331 23.25 1.28 -7.85
N GLY A 332 21.97 0.94 -7.95
CA GLY A 332 21.06 1.45 -9.00
C GLY A 332 20.33 2.75 -8.64
N LEU A 333 20.29 3.11 -7.35
CA LEU A 333 19.57 4.30 -6.89
C LEU A 333 20.37 5.58 -7.16
N PRO A 334 19.68 6.71 -7.44
CA PRO A 334 20.34 8.02 -7.52
C PRO A 334 20.92 8.41 -6.15
N GLU A 335 21.95 9.26 -6.14
CA GLU A 335 22.66 9.68 -4.93
C GLU A 335 21.74 10.35 -3.88
N ASN A 336 20.72 11.06 -4.36
CA ASN A 336 19.75 11.72 -3.47
C ASN A 336 18.62 10.79 -2.99
N ALA A 337 18.63 9.50 -3.34
CA ALA A 337 17.64 8.56 -2.82
C ALA A 337 17.82 8.35 -1.31
N PRO A 338 16.73 8.17 -0.57
CA PRO A 338 16.78 7.94 0.86
C PRO A 338 17.04 6.45 1.16
N PHE A 339 18.22 5.94 0.85
CA PHE A 339 18.57 4.55 1.11
C PHE A 339 19.55 4.44 2.27
N GLY A 340 19.20 3.64 3.28
CA GLY A 340 19.96 3.42 4.50
C GLY A 340 20.70 2.09 4.54
N PRO A 341 21.41 1.83 5.64
CA PRO A 341 22.01 0.53 5.88
C PRO A 341 20.92 -0.55 6.08
N LEU A 342 21.28 -1.80 5.81
CA LEU A 342 20.46 -2.94 6.18
C LEU A 342 20.25 -2.99 7.70
N VAL A 343 18.99 -2.99 8.14
CA VAL A 343 18.64 -3.11 9.55
C VAL A 343 18.06 -4.50 9.79
N TRP A 344 18.60 -5.22 10.78
CA TRP A 344 18.09 -6.53 11.18
C TRP A 344 17.56 -6.48 12.61
N LEU A 345 16.39 -7.05 12.83
CA LEU A 345 15.74 -7.03 14.14
C LEU A 345 16.59 -7.67 15.23
N ARG A 346 16.33 -7.27 16.46
CA ARG A 346 16.90 -7.93 17.64
C ARG A 346 16.38 -9.37 17.73
N PRO A 347 17.13 -10.29 18.36
CA PRO A 347 16.65 -11.64 18.62
C PRO A 347 15.28 -11.58 19.31
N ALA A 348 14.32 -12.32 18.78
CA ALA A 348 13.05 -12.56 19.44
C ALA A 348 13.12 -13.94 20.11
N ALA A 349 12.73 -14.03 21.40
CA ALA A 349 12.72 -15.30 22.12
C ALA A 349 11.74 -16.33 21.50
N LYS A 350 10.80 -15.86 20.68
CA LYS A 350 9.85 -16.66 19.89
C LYS A 350 9.57 -15.97 18.57
N PRO A 351 9.28 -16.71 17.47
CA PRO A 351 8.76 -16.11 16.25
C PRO A 351 7.53 -15.25 16.58
N THR A 352 7.55 -14.00 16.16
CA THR A 352 6.36 -13.15 16.25
C THR A 352 5.44 -13.47 15.07
N PRO A 353 4.10 -13.36 15.21
CA PRO A 353 3.14 -13.67 14.15
C PRO A 353 3.10 -12.57 13.07
N MET A 354 4.28 -12.20 12.55
CA MET A 354 4.48 -11.21 11.48
C MET A 354 4.64 -11.88 10.13
N ASN A 355 4.30 -11.17 9.06
CA ASN A 355 4.48 -11.63 7.68
C ASN A 355 5.93 -12.11 7.41
N SER A 356 6.93 -11.28 7.65
CA SER A 356 8.34 -11.63 7.39
C SER A 356 8.83 -12.82 8.21
N HIS A 357 8.35 -13.02 9.45
CA HIS A 357 8.67 -14.20 10.25
C HIS A 357 7.96 -15.45 9.71
N TYR A 358 6.68 -15.35 9.41
CA TYR A 358 5.92 -16.48 8.87
C TYR A 358 6.55 -17.03 7.59
N PHE A 359 6.97 -16.16 6.67
CA PHE A 359 7.62 -16.58 5.44
C PHE A 359 9.10 -16.92 5.65
N GLY A 360 9.84 -16.17 6.47
CA GLY A 360 11.28 -16.37 6.66
C GLY A 360 11.66 -17.72 7.25
N PHE A 361 10.75 -18.39 7.96
CA PHE A 361 10.94 -19.73 8.51
C PHE A 361 10.36 -20.86 7.66
N LYS A 362 9.67 -20.54 6.53
CA LYS A 362 9.16 -21.59 5.65
C LYS A 362 10.28 -22.36 4.97
N GLU A 363 10.15 -23.68 4.96
CA GLU A 363 11.07 -24.55 4.24
C GLU A 363 11.15 -24.15 2.75
N GLY A 364 12.36 -24.13 2.23
CA GLY A 364 12.63 -23.78 0.84
C GLY A 364 12.53 -22.28 0.52
N MET A 365 12.23 -21.39 1.48
CA MET A 365 12.29 -19.95 1.26
C MET A 365 13.72 -19.51 0.94
N ILE A 366 13.89 -18.79 -0.15
CA ILE A 366 15.18 -18.23 -0.57
C ILE A 366 15.39 -16.86 0.09
N MET A 367 14.36 -16.01 0.08
CA MET A 367 14.43 -14.68 0.68
C MET A 367 13.07 -14.24 1.19
N ALA A 368 13.02 -13.77 2.44
CA ALA A 368 11.85 -13.10 3.01
C ALA A 368 12.30 -11.90 3.84
N ALA A 369 11.70 -10.75 3.60
CA ALA A 369 12.01 -9.52 4.32
C ALA A 369 10.86 -8.51 4.27
N THR A 370 10.84 -7.61 5.26
CA THR A 370 10.07 -6.37 5.20
C THR A 370 10.95 -5.27 4.62
N LEU A 371 10.40 -4.45 3.72
CA LEU A 371 11.01 -3.24 3.22
C LEU A 371 10.29 -2.04 3.81
N GLU A 372 11.01 -1.22 4.55
CA GLU A 372 10.54 0.04 5.10
C GLU A 372 10.87 1.19 4.14
N ILE A 373 9.87 1.95 3.74
CA ILE A 373 9.97 3.06 2.78
C ILE A 373 9.62 4.35 3.50
N PRO A 374 10.51 5.37 3.55
CA PRO A 374 10.27 6.59 4.31
C PRO A 374 9.09 7.39 3.76
N PHE A 375 8.40 8.11 4.63
CA PHE A 375 7.30 8.99 4.22
C PHE A 375 7.81 10.23 3.49
N ALA A 376 8.63 11.02 4.15
CA ALA A 376 9.09 12.30 3.64
C ALA A 376 10.44 12.69 4.23
N PRO A 377 11.54 12.03 3.86
CA PRO A 377 12.86 12.32 4.42
C PRO A 377 13.33 13.73 4.05
N PRO A 378 13.96 14.46 5.00
CA PRO A 378 14.41 15.81 4.73
C PRO A 378 15.50 15.83 3.64
N GLY A 379 15.35 16.72 2.67
CA GLY A 379 16.33 16.93 1.59
C GLY A 379 16.50 15.76 0.63
N LYS A 380 15.58 14.79 0.64
CA LYS A 380 15.59 13.62 -0.26
C LYS A 380 14.34 13.59 -1.13
N ALA A 381 14.46 13.02 -2.32
CA ALA A 381 13.32 12.84 -3.19
C ALA A 381 12.36 11.78 -2.62
N SER A 382 11.12 12.17 -2.40
CA SER A 382 10.07 11.33 -1.82
C SER A 382 8.70 11.77 -2.33
N ASP A 383 8.58 11.91 -3.62
CA ASP A 383 7.33 12.13 -4.34
C ASP A 383 6.90 10.85 -5.06
N PRO A 384 5.67 10.76 -5.60
CA PRO A 384 5.18 9.58 -6.30
C PRO A 384 6.06 9.13 -7.48
N ALA A 385 6.66 10.06 -8.22
CA ALA A 385 7.51 9.73 -9.38
C ALA A 385 8.84 9.12 -8.92
N SER A 386 9.48 9.72 -7.91
CA SER A 386 10.71 9.21 -7.31
C SER A 386 10.50 7.82 -6.69
N CYS A 387 9.40 7.63 -5.95
CA CYS A 387 9.07 6.34 -5.35
C CYS A 387 8.84 5.24 -6.40
N ARG A 388 8.11 5.54 -7.50
CA ARG A 388 7.97 4.59 -8.62
C ARG A 388 9.34 4.25 -9.24
N ARG A 389 10.21 5.23 -9.40
CA ARG A 389 11.56 4.99 -9.89
C ARG A 389 12.36 4.07 -8.97
N TYR A 390 12.21 4.21 -7.64
CA TYR A 390 12.86 3.29 -6.69
C TYR A 390 12.36 1.86 -6.87
N GLY A 391 11.07 1.66 -7.08
CA GLY A 391 10.49 0.35 -7.40
C GLY A 391 11.05 -0.26 -8.69
N GLN A 392 11.20 0.53 -9.75
CA GLN A 392 11.83 0.08 -11.00
C GLN A 392 13.28 -0.36 -10.77
N VAL A 393 14.06 0.43 -10.03
CA VAL A 393 15.44 0.06 -9.65
C VAL A 393 15.48 -1.23 -8.86
N MET A 394 14.51 -1.46 -7.98
CA MET A 394 14.43 -2.73 -7.22
C MET A 394 14.25 -3.94 -8.14
N LEU A 395 13.44 -3.86 -9.19
CA LEU A 395 13.31 -4.98 -10.14
C LEU A 395 14.61 -5.19 -10.94
N HIS A 396 15.27 -4.12 -11.37
CA HIS A 396 16.59 -4.21 -11.98
C HIS A 396 17.62 -4.85 -11.04
N ALA A 397 17.60 -4.47 -9.76
CA ALA A 397 18.46 -5.08 -8.74
C ALA A 397 18.16 -6.57 -8.59
N TRP A 398 16.87 -6.94 -8.56
CA TRP A 398 16.44 -8.34 -8.44
C TRP A 398 17.04 -9.24 -9.49
N VAL A 399 17.00 -8.86 -10.77
CA VAL A 399 17.52 -9.69 -11.87
C VAL A 399 19.04 -9.78 -11.93
N ASN A 400 19.75 -8.99 -11.13
CA ASN A 400 21.21 -9.01 -11.02
C ASN A 400 21.73 -9.83 -9.83
N THR A 401 20.84 -10.39 -8.99
CA THR A 401 21.25 -11.17 -7.82
C THR A 401 21.67 -12.60 -8.19
N HIS A 402 22.59 -13.19 -7.42
CA HIS A 402 23.10 -14.55 -7.66
C HIS A 402 22.06 -15.65 -7.39
N PHE A 403 21.08 -15.40 -6.51
CA PHE A 403 20.04 -16.40 -6.22
C PHE A 403 19.11 -16.69 -7.43
N LEU A 404 19.34 -16.00 -8.55
CA LEU A 404 18.78 -16.32 -9.85
C LEU A 404 19.62 -17.32 -10.66
N ALA A 405 20.86 -17.58 -10.27
CA ALA A 405 21.67 -18.60 -10.92
C ALA A 405 20.94 -19.97 -10.84
N PRO A 406 21.04 -20.82 -11.86
CA PRO A 406 20.55 -22.19 -11.78
C PRO A 406 21.15 -22.87 -10.55
N ASP A 407 20.33 -23.60 -9.79
CA ASP A 407 20.81 -24.38 -8.65
C ASP A 407 21.95 -25.30 -9.14
N PRO A 408 23.19 -25.22 -8.58
CA PRO A 408 24.27 -26.08 -8.96
C PRO A 408 23.94 -27.58 -8.84
N GLN A 409 22.99 -27.95 -7.97
CA GLN A 409 22.52 -29.33 -7.80
C GLN A 409 21.62 -29.83 -8.93
N SER A 410 20.90 -28.93 -9.61
CA SER A 410 20.07 -29.29 -10.76
C SER A 410 20.89 -29.69 -11.99
N GLN A 411 22.16 -29.25 -12.09
CA GLN A 411 23.06 -29.60 -13.17
C GLN A 411 23.69 -31.00 -12.98
N VAL A 412 23.69 -31.55 -11.77
CA VAL A 412 24.25 -32.89 -11.50
C VAL A 412 23.26 -34.00 -11.89
N GLN A 413 21.95 -33.76 -11.76
CA GLN A 413 20.94 -34.76 -12.14
C GLN A 413 20.73 -34.89 -13.65
N GLY A 414 21.09 -33.89 -14.45
CA GLY A 414 21.01 -33.91 -15.91
C GLY A 414 22.14 -34.66 -16.62
N LYS A 415 23.22 -35.06 -15.89
CA LYS A 415 24.38 -35.81 -16.44
C LYS A 415 24.36 -37.32 -16.13
N LEU A 416 23.29 -37.79 -15.47
CA LEU A 416 23.10 -39.22 -15.12
C LEU A 416 21.89 -39.86 -15.86
N LYS A 417 21.54 -39.36 -17.04
CA LYS A 417 20.58 -40.03 -17.93
C LYS A 417 21.19 -40.23 -19.31
#